data_e09fffc0d4aad2d7f10d09225776e2c1
#
_entry.id   e09fffc0d4aad2d7f10d09225776e2c1
#
_cell.length_a   1.000
_cell.length_b   1.000
_cell.length_c   1.000
_cell.angle_alpha   90.00
_cell.angle_beta   90.00
_cell.angle_gamma   90.00
#
_symmetry.space_group_name_H-M   'P 1'
#
loop_
_entity.id
_entity.type
_entity.pdbx_description
1 polymer ?
#
loop_
_entity_poly.entity_id
_entity_poly.type
_entity_poly.pdbx_seq_one_letter_code
_entity_poly.pdbx_strand_id
1 'polypeptide(L)'
;MADSLGLSPEDYVNALLERAVPRRRIDLMPLGFKARVAEAVVEAALETFKKPLVVWSGGKDSTVVLHLVRSVAGRLGKGFDVVFIDHYMHFEETLEFVRKVAEEWGLRLYIKGNERLRGYRYGDVVKVESLDSRDREELLRIGWGKPEFTYSLNNVAANHLLKTVPLLEFIGEGGYDGIFVGIRWDDAPFPSLGLGISRHR
;
A
#
# COMPACT_ATOMS: atom_id res chain seq x y z
N MET A 1 -15.23 3.76 29.73
CA MET A 1 -13.95 4.51 29.86
C MET A 1 -13.41 4.92 28.47
N ALA A 2 -14.27 5.46 27.58
CA ALA A 2 -13.87 5.89 26.23
C ALA A 2 -13.57 7.39 26.13
N ASP A 3 -13.72 8.14 27.23
CA ASP A 3 -13.75 9.62 27.19
C ASP A 3 -12.52 10.29 27.83
N SER A 4 -11.38 9.61 27.88
CA SER A 4 -10.22 10.23 28.55
C SER A 4 -9.61 11.43 27.80
N LEU A 5 -10.07 11.75 26.60
CA LEU A 5 -9.65 12.94 25.85
C LEU A 5 -10.81 13.87 25.47
N GLY A 6 -12.08 13.42 25.58
CA GLY A 6 -13.25 14.21 25.18
C GLY A 6 -13.28 14.63 23.71
N LEU A 7 -12.48 14.00 22.86
CA LEU A 7 -12.37 14.32 21.44
C LEU A 7 -13.31 13.42 20.60
N SER A 8 -13.98 14.00 19.62
CA SER A 8 -14.63 13.24 18.57
C SER A 8 -13.60 12.49 17.70
N PRO A 9 -13.98 11.48 16.90
CA PRO A 9 -13.06 10.83 15.96
C PRO A 9 -12.43 11.84 14.99
N GLU A 10 -13.18 12.81 14.50
CA GLU A 10 -12.73 13.87 13.59
C GLU A 10 -11.73 14.80 14.28
N ASP A 11 -12.02 15.25 15.50
CA ASP A 11 -11.08 16.07 16.31
C ASP A 11 -9.80 15.31 16.61
N TYR A 12 -9.90 13.99 16.85
CA TYR A 12 -8.73 13.14 17.06
C TYR A 12 -7.86 13.04 15.80
N VAL A 13 -8.49 12.91 14.61
CA VAL A 13 -7.76 12.92 13.34
C VAL A 13 -7.06 14.26 13.12
N ASN A 14 -7.75 15.36 13.34
CA ASN A 14 -7.15 16.70 13.23
C ASN A 14 -5.96 16.86 14.18
N ALA A 15 -6.13 16.46 15.44
CA ALA A 15 -5.07 16.50 16.44
C ALA A 15 -3.87 15.58 16.10
N LEU A 16 -4.10 14.43 15.43
CA LEU A 16 -3.04 13.57 14.90
C LEU A 16 -2.30 14.23 13.74
N LEU A 17 -3.02 14.88 12.83
CA LEU A 17 -2.44 15.61 11.70
C LEU A 17 -1.59 16.78 12.17
N GLU A 18 -2.01 17.47 13.21
CA GLU A 18 -1.29 18.55 13.88
C GLU A 18 -0.18 18.07 14.83
N ARG A 19 0.03 16.75 14.96
CA ARG A 19 0.97 16.12 15.89
C ARG A 19 0.71 16.46 17.37
N ALA A 20 -0.49 16.90 17.71
CA ALA A 20 -0.86 17.35 19.05
C ALA A 20 -1.18 16.18 20.02
N VAL A 21 -1.37 14.93 19.50
CA VAL A 21 -1.72 13.75 20.29
C VAL A 21 -0.64 12.69 20.21
N PRO A 22 -0.17 12.10 21.33
CA PRO A 22 0.77 10.98 21.31
C PRO A 22 0.14 9.74 20.65
N ARG A 23 0.80 9.21 19.65
CA ARG A 23 0.35 8.04 18.85
C ARG A 23 0.05 6.80 19.69
N ARG A 24 0.81 6.56 20.76
CA ARG A 24 0.64 5.41 21.66
C ARG A 24 -0.72 5.35 22.36
N ARG A 25 -1.50 6.43 22.40
CA ARG A 25 -2.81 6.41 23.04
C ARG A 25 -3.89 5.71 22.22
N ILE A 26 -3.77 5.64 20.89
CA ILE A 26 -4.75 4.95 20.06
C ILE A 26 -4.77 3.44 20.32
N ASP A 27 -3.63 2.85 20.69
CA ASP A 27 -3.54 1.41 20.96
C ASP A 27 -4.43 0.98 22.14
N LEU A 28 -4.68 1.89 23.08
CA LEU A 28 -5.51 1.67 24.26
C LEU A 28 -7.01 1.92 24.03
N MET A 29 -7.37 2.49 22.87
CA MET A 29 -8.76 2.81 22.57
C MET A 29 -9.57 1.57 22.15
N PRO A 30 -10.89 1.56 22.42
CA PRO A 30 -11.80 0.52 21.96
C PRO A 30 -11.77 0.38 20.42
N LEU A 31 -12.01 -0.84 19.92
CA LEU A 31 -12.00 -1.13 18.48
C LEU A 31 -12.95 -0.20 17.70
N GLY A 32 -14.17 0.03 18.22
CA GLY A 32 -15.14 0.93 17.59
C GLY A 32 -14.65 2.37 17.44
N PHE A 33 -13.85 2.87 18.39
CA PHE A 33 -13.22 4.18 18.26
C PHE A 33 -12.14 4.18 17.18
N LYS A 34 -11.27 3.16 17.19
CA LYS A 34 -10.22 2.99 16.17
C LYS A 34 -10.80 2.90 14.75
N ALA A 35 -11.91 2.19 14.59
CA ALA A 35 -12.60 2.07 13.32
C ALA A 35 -13.11 3.44 12.82
N ARG A 36 -13.78 4.23 13.69
CA ARG A 36 -14.26 5.57 13.33
C ARG A 36 -13.12 6.54 12.99
N VAL A 37 -11.99 6.47 13.71
CA VAL A 37 -10.79 7.26 13.39
C VAL A 37 -10.27 6.87 12.01
N ALA A 38 -10.18 5.57 11.70
CA ALA A 38 -9.74 5.10 10.40
C ALA A 38 -10.70 5.52 9.28
N GLU A 39 -12.01 5.45 9.51
CA GLU A 39 -13.01 5.92 8.56
C GLU A 39 -12.88 7.42 8.30
N ALA A 40 -12.69 8.25 9.33
CA ALA A 40 -12.51 9.69 9.18
C ALA A 40 -11.23 10.04 8.38
N VAL A 41 -10.13 9.30 8.58
CA VAL A 41 -8.91 9.44 7.76
C VAL A 41 -9.18 9.11 6.30
N VAL A 42 -9.89 8.00 6.05
CA VAL A 42 -10.25 7.59 4.69
C VAL A 42 -11.16 8.62 4.03
N GLU A 43 -12.14 9.15 4.76
CA GLU A 43 -13.07 10.18 4.29
C GLU A 43 -12.32 11.45 3.86
N ALA A 44 -11.48 12.00 4.73
CA ALA A 44 -10.64 13.15 4.43
C ALA A 44 -9.73 12.93 3.20
N ALA A 45 -9.17 11.74 3.07
CA ALA A 45 -8.36 11.38 1.91
C ALA A 45 -9.18 11.31 0.61
N LEU A 46 -10.35 10.66 0.64
CA LEU A 46 -11.25 10.57 -0.52
C LEU A 46 -11.84 11.93 -0.93
N GLU A 47 -11.97 12.87 -0.02
CA GLU A 47 -12.37 14.24 -0.33
C GLU A 47 -11.21 15.04 -0.96
N THR A 48 -9.98 14.75 -0.55
CA THR A 48 -8.78 15.47 -0.99
C THR A 48 -8.30 15.02 -2.36
N PHE A 49 -8.27 13.70 -2.61
CA PHE A 49 -7.71 13.11 -3.81
C PHE A 49 -8.78 12.89 -4.88
N LYS A 50 -8.43 13.19 -6.14
CA LYS A 50 -9.31 13.04 -7.31
C LYS A 50 -9.26 11.63 -7.87
N LYS A 51 -8.10 11.00 -7.81
CA LYS A 51 -7.87 9.65 -8.35
C LYS A 51 -7.15 8.77 -7.32
N PRO A 52 -7.85 8.33 -6.27
CA PRO A 52 -7.27 7.49 -5.24
C PRO A 52 -7.05 6.05 -5.70
N LEU A 53 -5.97 5.44 -5.20
CA LEU A 53 -5.58 4.06 -5.45
C LEU A 53 -5.41 3.30 -4.15
N VAL A 54 -5.94 2.08 -4.07
CA VAL A 54 -5.67 1.15 -2.96
C VAL A 54 -4.65 0.11 -3.42
N VAL A 55 -3.53 0.00 -2.70
CA VAL A 55 -2.54 -1.06 -2.92
C VAL A 55 -2.94 -2.25 -2.05
N TRP A 56 -3.40 -3.32 -2.70
CA TRP A 56 -3.92 -4.50 -2.03
C TRP A 56 -3.05 -5.73 -2.29
N SER A 57 -2.51 -6.32 -1.24
CA SER A 57 -1.65 -7.50 -1.32
C SER A 57 -2.38 -8.84 -1.10
N GLY A 58 -3.69 -8.82 -0.89
CA GLY A 58 -4.45 -10.00 -0.45
C GLY A 58 -4.25 -10.36 1.03
N GLY A 59 -3.30 -9.73 1.73
CA GLY A 59 -3.07 -9.94 3.16
C GLY A 59 -4.12 -9.26 4.04
N LYS A 60 -4.23 -9.71 5.30
CA LYS A 60 -5.27 -9.25 6.24
C LYS A 60 -5.29 -7.73 6.43
N ASP A 61 -4.13 -7.09 6.59
CA ASP A 61 -4.04 -5.67 6.91
C ASP A 61 -4.45 -4.81 5.70
N SER A 62 -3.97 -5.13 4.50
CA SER A 62 -4.38 -4.45 3.27
C SER A 62 -5.85 -4.71 2.91
N THR A 63 -6.40 -5.87 3.29
CA THR A 63 -7.83 -6.17 3.08
C THR A 63 -8.71 -5.35 4.02
N VAL A 64 -8.28 -5.09 5.27
CA VAL A 64 -8.98 -4.17 6.18
C VAL A 64 -9.00 -2.75 5.60
N VAL A 65 -7.87 -2.26 5.09
CA VAL A 65 -7.81 -0.94 4.43
C VAL A 65 -8.74 -0.88 3.23
N LEU A 66 -8.71 -1.89 2.37
CA LEU A 66 -9.60 -1.98 1.20
C LEU A 66 -11.08 -1.96 1.59
N HIS A 67 -11.46 -2.71 2.65
CA HIS A 67 -12.82 -2.72 3.17
C HIS A 67 -13.26 -1.35 3.67
N LEU A 68 -12.42 -0.65 4.44
CA LEU A 68 -12.69 0.70 4.94
C LEU A 68 -12.85 1.69 3.77
N VAL A 69 -11.92 1.70 2.81
CA VAL A 69 -12.00 2.59 1.64
C VAL A 69 -13.28 2.32 0.85
N ARG A 70 -13.61 1.05 0.58
CA ARG A 70 -14.84 0.67 -0.11
C ARG A 70 -16.09 1.15 0.62
N SER A 71 -16.16 0.94 1.94
CA SER A 71 -17.30 1.34 2.76
C SER A 71 -17.50 2.85 2.74
N VAL A 72 -16.44 3.63 2.97
CA VAL A 72 -16.50 5.09 3.00
C VAL A 72 -16.78 5.65 1.59
N ALA A 73 -16.09 5.15 0.56
CA ALA A 73 -16.31 5.56 -0.82
C ALA A 73 -17.76 5.34 -1.27
N GLY A 74 -18.36 4.20 -0.87
CA GLY A 74 -19.77 3.92 -1.14
C GLY A 74 -20.71 4.92 -0.50
N ARG A 75 -20.45 5.37 0.75
CA ARG A 75 -21.25 6.41 1.43
C ARG A 75 -21.11 7.77 0.74
N LEU A 76 -19.92 8.10 0.25
CA LEU A 76 -19.61 9.39 -0.38
C LEU A 76 -19.93 9.45 -1.87
N GLY A 77 -20.29 8.32 -2.50
CA GLY A 77 -20.44 8.22 -3.96
C GLY A 77 -19.13 8.47 -4.72
N LYS A 78 -17.97 8.16 -4.10
CA LYS A 78 -16.64 8.33 -4.67
C LYS A 78 -16.13 7.04 -5.30
N GLY A 79 -15.35 7.18 -6.38
CA GLY A 79 -14.66 6.05 -7.00
C GLY A 79 -13.22 5.92 -6.51
N PHE A 80 -12.68 4.71 -6.59
CA PHE A 80 -11.25 4.41 -6.40
C PHE A 80 -10.86 3.20 -7.24
N ASP A 81 -9.57 3.07 -7.50
CA ASP A 81 -9.01 1.91 -8.19
C ASP A 81 -8.23 1.03 -7.19
N VAL A 82 -8.03 -0.23 -7.55
CA VAL A 82 -7.27 -1.19 -6.72
C VAL A 82 -6.15 -1.78 -7.55
N VAL A 83 -4.94 -1.83 -7.00
CA VAL A 83 -3.81 -2.53 -7.63
C VAL A 83 -3.31 -3.66 -6.72
N PHE A 84 -3.10 -4.81 -7.33
CA PHE A 84 -2.37 -5.94 -6.76
C PHE A 84 -1.05 -6.09 -7.52
N ILE A 85 0.06 -6.15 -6.80
CA ILE A 85 1.38 -6.35 -7.41
C ILE A 85 1.71 -7.83 -7.40
N ASP A 86 1.74 -8.44 -8.59
CA ASP A 86 2.14 -9.81 -8.77
C ASP A 86 3.67 -9.90 -8.89
N HIS A 87 4.29 -10.42 -7.85
CA HIS A 87 5.74 -10.67 -7.81
C HIS A 87 6.11 -12.09 -8.27
N TYR A 88 5.17 -12.82 -8.87
CA TYR A 88 5.33 -14.17 -9.44
C TYR A 88 5.76 -15.29 -8.46
N MET A 89 5.69 -14.99 -7.15
CA MET A 89 5.97 -15.94 -6.08
C MET A 89 4.79 -16.06 -5.10
N HIS A 90 3.59 -15.67 -5.55
CA HIS A 90 2.37 -15.88 -4.77
C HIS A 90 1.94 -17.35 -4.84
N PHE A 91 1.27 -17.81 -3.79
CA PHE A 91 0.46 -19.02 -3.88
C PHE A 91 -0.71 -18.79 -4.84
N GLU A 92 -1.12 -19.82 -5.55
CA GLU A 92 -2.22 -19.73 -6.52
C GLU A 92 -3.53 -19.31 -5.83
N GLU A 93 -3.76 -19.79 -4.62
CA GLU A 93 -4.90 -19.45 -3.77
C GLU A 93 -4.96 -17.94 -3.45
N THR A 94 -3.81 -17.27 -3.38
CA THR A 94 -3.77 -15.82 -3.16
C THR A 94 -4.34 -15.07 -4.37
N LEU A 95 -3.95 -15.47 -5.58
CA LEU A 95 -4.45 -14.87 -6.81
C LEU A 95 -5.93 -15.15 -7.03
N GLU A 96 -6.37 -16.38 -6.73
CA GLU A 96 -7.79 -16.75 -6.77
C GLU A 96 -8.61 -15.93 -5.78
N PHE A 97 -8.14 -15.81 -4.52
CA PHE A 97 -8.77 -14.99 -3.49
C PHE A 97 -8.92 -13.53 -3.93
N VAL A 98 -7.84 -12.95 -4.46
CA VAL A 98 -7.83 -11.55 -4.91
C VAL A 98 -8.84 -11.33 -6.03
N ARG A 99 -8.89 -12.20 -7.03
CA ARG A 99 -9.84 -12.11 -8.13
C ARG A 99 -11.28 -12.28 -7.66
N LYS A 100 -11.54 -13.30 -6.83
CA LYS A 100 -12.87 -13.59 -6.28
C LYS A 100 -13.40 -12.41 -5.47
N VAL A 101 -12.62 -11.88 -4.54
CA VAL A 101 -13.05 -10.74 -3.71
C VAL A 101 -13.25 -9.49 -4.57
N ALA A 102 -12.39 -9.25 -5.56
CA ALA A 102 -12.56 -8.11 -6.46
C ALA A 102 -13.88 -8.19 -7.24
N GLU A 103 -14.25 -9.37 -7.74
CA GLU A 103 -15.52 -9.63 -8.42
C GLU A 103 -16.70 -9.44 -7.47
N GLU A 104 -16.69 -10.12 -6.31
CA GLU A 104 -17.76 -10.03 -5.30
C GLU A 104 -18.01 -8.61 -4.78
N TRP A 105 -16.96 -7.81 -4.69
CA TRP A 105 -17.04 -6.45 -4.19
C TRP A 105 -17.21 -5.39 -5.29
N GLY A 106 -17.25 -5.80 -6.56
CA GLY A 106 -17.39 -4.93 -7.72
C GLY A 106 -16.21 -3.95 -7.87
N LEU A 107 -14.99 -4.40 -7.58
CA LEU A 107 -13.79 -3.56 -7.59
C LEU A 107 -13.18 -3.47 -8.99
N ARG A 108 -12.65 -2.32 -9.35
CA ARG A 108 -11.77 -2.16 -10.51
C ARG A 108 -10.35 -2.56 -10.10
N LEU A 109 -10.03 -3.84 -10.28
CA LEU A 109 -8.75 -4.44 -9.92
C LEU A 109 -7.80 -4.44 -11.12
N TYR A 110 -6.57 -3.94 -10.88
CA TYR A 110 -5.42 -4.08 -11.77
C TYR A 110 -4.42 -5.04 -11.16
N ILE A 111 -3.99 -6.05 -11.90
CA ILE A 111 -2.89 -6.95 -11.52
C ILE A 111 -1.68 -6.51 -12.33
N LYS A 112 -0.62 -6.09 -11.66
CA LYS A 112 0.62 -5.57 -12.27
C LYS A 112 1.83 -6.29 -11.70
N GLY A 113 2.83 -6.49 -12.52
CA GLY A 113 4.11 -7.07 -12.13
C GLY A 113 5.21 -6.61 -13.07
N ASN A 114 6.45 -6.88 -12.74
CA ASN A 114 7.58 -6.63 -13.62
C ASN A 114 7.71 -7.78 -14.62
N GLU A 115 7.05 -7.67 -15.78
CA GLU A 115 7.01 -8.71 -16.83
C GLU A 115 8.41 -9.10 -17.31
N ARG A 116 9.40 -8.22 -17.21
CA ARG A 116 10.80 -8.49 -17.59
C ARG A 116 11.45 -9.57 -16.71
N LEU A 117 10.90 -9.78 -15.50
CA LEU A 117 11.41 -10.75 -14.52
C LEU A 117 10.51 -11.99 -14.36
N ARG A 118 9.45 -12.12 -15.14
CA ARG A 118 8.47 -13.21 -15.02
C ARG A 118 9.06 -14.61 -15.23
N GLY A 119 10.18 -14.73 -15.97
CA GLY A 119 10.82 -16.02 -16.27
C GLY A 119 11.65 -16.62 -15.15
N TYR A 120 11.97 -15.85 -14.11
CA TYR A 120 12.77 -16.30 -12.98
C TYR A 120 11.93 -17.02 -11.92
N ARG A 121 12.59 -17.90 -11.16
CA ARG A 121 11.97 -18.66 -10.05
C ARG A 121 12.64 -18.32 -8.72
N TYR A 122 11.93 -18.57 -7.64
CA TYR A 122 12.48 -18.41 -6.29
C TYR A 122 13.80 -19.15 -6.14
N GLY A 123 14.84 -18.45 -5.68
CA GLY A 123 16.18 -18.98 -5.49
C GLY A 123 17.13 -18.84 -6.68
N ASP A 124 16.63 -18.46 -7.86
CA ASP A 124 17.51 -18.22 -9.01
C ASP A 124 18.49 -17.08 -8.73
N VAL A 125 19.71 -17.20 -9.27
CA VAL A 125 20.69 -16.12 -9.26
C VAL A 125 20.53 -15.30 -10.53
N VAL A 126 20.17 -14.04 -10.36
CA VAL A 126 19.95 -13.09 -11.45
C VAL A 126 21.18 -12.22 -11.60
N LYS A 127 21.82 -12.26 -12.77
CA LYS A 127 22.95 -11.38 -13.10
C LYS A 127 22.45 -10.00 -13.52
N VAL A 128 22.98 -8.95 -12.92
CA VAL A 128 22.58 -7.57 -13.23
C VAL A 128 22.85 -7.21 -14.69
N GLU A 129 23.92 -7.75 -15.29
CA GLU A 129 24.25 -7.54 -16.71
C GLU A 129 23.18 -8.08 -17.68
N SER A 130 22.45 -9.14 -17.28
CA SER A 130 21.39 -9.77 -18.09
C SER A 130 20.04 -9.05 -18.01
N LEU A 131 19.89 -8.10 -17.08
CA LEU A 131 18.66 -7.34 -16.92
C LEU A 131 18.46 -6.33 -18.06
N ASP A 132 17.21 -5.96 -18.28
CA ASP A 132 16.84 -4.79 -19.06
C ASP A 132 17.50 -3.51 -18.53
N SER A 133 17.74 -2.53 -19.42
CA SER A 133 18.38 -1.24 -19.04
C SER A 133 17.62 -0.52 -17.93
N ARG A 134 16.30 -0.54 -17.97
CA ARG A 134 15.43 0.09 -16.99
C ARG A 134 15.58 -0.56 -15.60
N ASP A 135 15.60 -1.88 -15.53
CA ASP A 135 15.78 -2.58 -14.26
C ASP A 135 17.18 -2.36 -13.69
N ARG A 136 18.21 -2.26 -14.55
CA ARG A 136 19.56 -1.86 -14.10
C ARG A 136 19.63 -0.45 -13.54
N GLU A 137 18.96 0.50 -14.19
CA GLU A 137 18.86 1.88 -13.71
C GLU A 137 18.16 1.95 -12.36
N GLU A 138 17.09 1.18 -12.16
CA GLU A 138 16.40 1.10 -10.86
C GLU A 138 17.27 0.51 -9.76
N LEU A 139 18.11 -0.49 -10.07
CA LEU A 139 19.09 -1.01 -9.12
C LEU A 139 20.16 0.01 -8.76
N LEU A 140 20.65 0.78 -9.75
CA LEU A 140 21.58 1.88 -9.47
C LEU A 140 20.96 2.96 -8.60
N ARG A 141 19.68 3.28 -8.81
CA ARG A 141 18.93 4.28 -8.02
C ARG A 141 18.86 3.93 -6.55
N ILE A 142 18.74 2.63 -6.21
CA ILE A 142 18.76 2.17 -4.81
C ILE A 142 20.17 1.87 -4.28
N GLY A 143 21.22 2.18 -5.04
CA GLY A 143 22.60 1.95 -4.64
C GLY A 143 23.05 0.49 -4.65
N TRP A 144 22.40 -0.37 -5.45
CA TRP A 144 22.82 -1.77 -5.59
C TRP A 144 24.12 -1.87 -6.37
N GLY A 145 25.22 -2.26 -5.69
CA GLY A 145 26.56 -2.35 -6.29
C GLY A 145 27.07 -3.78 -6.56
N LYS A 146 26.22 -4.80 -6.36
CA LYS A 146 26.63 -6.20 -6.61
C LYS A 146 26.33 -6.63 -8.05
N PRO A 147 27.12 -7.55 -8.66
CA PRO A 147 26.90 -8.01 -10.03
C PRO A 147 25.68 -8.93 -10.19
N GLU A 148 25.17 -9.47 -9.08
CA GLU A 148 24.07 -10.42 -9.08
C GLU A 148 23.24 -10.32 -7.81
N PHE A 149 22.03 -10.90 -7.80
CA PHE A 149 21.18 -11.04 -6.64
C PHE A 149 20.36 -12.33 -6.71
N THR A 150 19.91 -12.81 -5.55
CA THR A 150 18.98 -13.96 -5.48
C THR A 150 17.54 -13.49 -5.71
N TYR A 151 16.82 -14.17 -6.60
CA TYR A 151 15.39 -13.92 -6.86
C TYR A 151 14.56 -14.38 -5.66
N SER A 152 14.38 -13.48 -4.71
CA SER A 152 13.69 -13.71 -3.45
C SER A 152 13.21 -12.37 -2.87
N LEU A 153 12.04 -12.35 -2.27
CA LEU A 153 11.49 -11.15 -1.63
C LEU A 153 12.30 -10.69 -0.40
N ASN A 154 13.13 -11.56 0.15
CA ASN A 154 14.07 -11.20 1.23
C ASN A 154 15.32 -10.47 0.70
N ASN A 155 15.54 -10.47 -0.60
CA ASN A 155 16.62 -9.74 -1.24
C ASN A 155 16.13 -8.33 -1.62
N VAL A 156 16.90 -7.30 -1.23
CA VAL A 156 16.53 -5.90 -1.46
C VAL A 156 16.36 -5.56 -2.94
N ALA A 157 17.29 -6.03 -3.80
CA ALA A 157 17.23 -5.79 -5.25
C ALA A 157 15.99 -6.46 -5.87
N ALA A 158 15.76 -7.75 -5.57
CA ALA A 158 14.59 -8.47 -6.07
C ALA A 158 13.29 -7.84 -5.56
N ASN A 159 13.20 -7.52 -4.27
CA ASN A 159 12.01 -6.89 -3.68
C ASN A 159 11.71 -5.54 -4.36
N HIS A 160 12.74 -4.72 -4.59
CA HIS A 160 12.59 -3.44 -5.29
C HIS A 160 12.05 -3.63 -6.72
N LEU A 161 12.71 -4.50 -7.51
CA LEU A 161 12.32 -4.73 -8.89
C LEU A 161 10.96 -5.41 -9.05
N LEU A 162 10.56 -6.27 -8.10
CA LEU A 162 9.33 -7.04 -8.18
C LEU A 162 8.11 -6.36 -7.59
N LYS A 163 8.30 -5.43 -6.64
CA LYS A 163 7.19 -4.75 -5.96
C LYS A 163 7.20 -3.25 -6.19
N THR A 164 8.33 -2.60 -5.91
CA THR A 164 8.39 -1.13 -5.93
C THR A 164 8.31 -0.59 -7.35
N VAL A 165 9.11 -1.15 -8.26
CA VAL A 165 9.16 -0.70 -9.66
C VAL A 165 7.79 -0.79 -10.34
N PRO A 166 7.11 -1.96 -10.40
CA PRO A 166 5.82 -2.06 -11.08
C PRO A 166 4.73 -1.20 -10.43
N LEU A 167 4.80 -0.98 -9.11
CA LEU A 167 3.88 -0.09 -8.42
C LEU A 167 4.09 1.37 -8.83
N LEU A 168 5.34 1.84 -8.83
CA LEU A 168 5.68 3.22 -9.22
C LEU A 168 5.37 3.49 -10.70
N GLU A 169 5.64 2.52 -11.58
CA GLU A 169 5.27 2.60 -12.99
C GLU A 169 3.75 2.76 -13.14
N PHE A 170 2.98 1.91 -12.48
CA PHE A 170 1.51 1.97 -12.54
C PHE A 170 0.94 3.28 -11.99
N ILE A 171 1.49 3.78 -10.87
CA ILE A 171 1.08 5.06 -10.29
C ILE A 171 1.36 6.22 -11.27
N GLY A 172 2.57 6.26 -11.83
CA GLY A 172 2.99 7.30 -12.75
C GLY A 172 2.17 7.32 -14.04
N GLU A 173 1.97 6.16 -14.66
CA GLU A 173 1.17 6.02 -15.87
C GLU A 173 -0.32 6.32 -15.63
N GLY A 174 -0.81 5.94 -14.47
CA GLY A 174 -2.22 6.09 -14.11
C GLY A 174 -2.60 7.51 -13.66
N GLY A 175 -1.63 8.35 -13.30
CA GLY A 175 -1.90 9.70 -12.77
C GLY A 175 -2.67 9.67 -11.44
N TYR A 176 -2.39 8.69 -10.58
CA TYR A 176 -2.97 8.59 -9.25
C TYR A 176 -2.37 9.66 -8.33
N ASP A 177 -3.22 10.36 -7.59
CA ASP A 177 -2.84 11.48 -6.72
C ASP A 177 -2.96 11.18 -5.22
N GLY A 178 -3.48 9.99 -4.86
CA GLY A 178 -3.56 9.49 -3.49
C GLY A 178 -3.44 7.97 -3.44
N ILE A 179 -2.75 7.44 -2.41
CA ILE A 179 -2.50 6.01 -2.27
C ILE A 179 -2.86 5.56 -0.86
N PHE A 180 -3.70 4.51 -0.77
CA PHE A 180 -3.98 3.80 0.48
C PHE A 180 -3.13 2.55 0.56
N VAL A 181 -2.35 2.40 1.63
CA VAL A 181 -1.47 1.26 1.86
C VAL A 181 -1.69 0.72 3.26
N GLY A 182 -1.83 -0.60 3.38
CA GLY A 182 -1.98 -1.30 4.66
C GLY A 182 -0.64 -1.57 5.33
N ILE A 183 0.04 -0.52 5.81
CA ILE A 183 1.30 -0.62 6.56
C ILE A 183 1.01 -0.34 8.03
N ARG A 184 1.44 -1.24 8.92
CA ARG A 184 1.36 -1.03 10.35
C ARG A 184 2.52 -0.16 10.83
N TRP A 185 2.32 0.52 11.95
CA TRP A 185 3.34 1.39 12.56
C TRP A 185 4.62 0.66 12.96
N ASP A 186 4.47 -0.57 13.41
CA ASP A 186 5.55 -1.45 13.83
C ASP A 186 6.28 -2.11 12.64
N ASP A 187 5.69 -2.09 11.45
CA ASP A 187 6.30 -2.58 10.20
C ASP A 187 7.08 -1.48 9.47
N ALA A 188 6.89 -0.21 9.84
CA ALA A 188 7.54 0.91 9.17
C ALA A 188 8.95 1.15 9.72
N PRO A 189 10.01 1.11 8.89
CA PRO A 189 11.38 1.37 9.33
C PRO A 189 11.62 2.83 9.76
N PHE A 190 10.64 3.73 9.54
CA PHE A 190 10.72 5.14 9.86
C PHE A 190 9.58 5.59 10.77
N PRO A 191 9.90 6.06 12.00
CA PRO A 191 8.88 6.61 12.92
C PRO A 191 8.23 7.91 12.43
N SER A 192 8.64 8.43 11.27
CA SER A 192 8.21 9.71 10.70
C SER A 192 7.18 9.60 9.56
N LEU A 193 6.88 8.39 9.06
CA LEU A 193 5.73 8.22 8.18
C LEU A 193 4.45 8.25 9.01
N GLY A 194 4.07 9.49 9.37
CA GLY A 194 2.77 9.75 9.94
C GLY A 194 1.68 9.24 9.02
N LEU A 195 0.44 9.16 9.51
CA LEU A 195 -0.75 9.20 8.69
C LEU A 195 -0.56 10.37 7.69
N GLY A 196 0.24 10.13 6.66
CA GLY A 196 0.70 11.17 5.76
C GLY A 196 -0.19 11.16 4.55
N ILE A 197 -1.07 12.14 4.46
CA ILE A 197 -1.51 12.63 3.18
C ILE A 197 -0.27 13.27 2.55
N SER A 198 0.55 12.46 1.88
CA SER A 198 1.71 12.96 1.14
C SER A 198 1.22 13.44 -0.23
N ARG A 199 1.28 14.73 -0.47
CA ARG A 199 1.12 15.29 -1.81
C ARG A 199 2.49 15.20 -2.50
N HIS A 200 2.60 14.38 -3.52
CA HIS A 200 3.68 14.53 -4.50
C HIS A 200 3.42 15.83 -5.28
N ARG A 201 4.38 16.76 -5.17
CA ARG A 201 4.48 17.93 -6.07
C ARG A 201 5.21 17.52 -7.34
#